data_5f410ca4711e16fcf4362470616bd658
#
_entry.id   5f410ca4711e16fcf4362470616bd658
#
_cell.length_a   1.000
_cell.length_b   1.000
_cell.length_c   1.000
_cell.angle_alpha   90.00
_cell.angle_beta   90.00
_cell.angle_gamma   90.00
#
_symmetry.space_group_name_H-M   'P 1'
#
loop_
_entity.id
_entity.type
_entity.pdbx_description
1 polymer ?
#
loop_
_entity_poly.entity_id
_entity_poly.type
_entity_poly.pdbx_seq_one_letter_code
_entity_poly.pdbx_strand_id
1 'polypeptide(L)'
;MASTTYHRPDDIDLRSLWQAALRSLPKLAVLALALAAATYGVLGMVAPRYASEAQLAIESKSTTNPFADPSRGGASDNVGVRMDKEAINTHVRALMSMDLAEKIVREMKLADLPEFNSARGSPDRLSALLRLIGIGAPSPSETDQDRALTAYFKRLEVYTPKESRFIGVRFTSIDPVLAAAVANRIAETYRENLAHQSIVETDEVQKALEPKITQLAEEAAAAEAAVEKFRG
;
A
#
# COMPACT_ATOMS: atom_id res chain seq x y z
N MET A 1 65.22 -11.39 59.79
CA MET A 1 64.16 -10.43 59.44
C MET A 1 63.98 -10.41 57.93
N ALA A 2 63.01 -11.11 57.42
CA ALA A 2 62.77 -11.25 56.01
C ALA A 2 61.67 -10.25 55.65
N SER A 3 61.95 -9.21 54.82
CA SER A 3 61.06 -8.24 54.33
C SER A 3 60.26 -8.81 53.12
N THR A 4 59.03 -9.19 53.37
CA THR A 4 58.09 -9.63 52.34
C THR A 4 57.68 -8.41 51.52
N THR A 5 58.17 -8.32 50.30
CA THR A 5 57.74 -7.28 49.34
C THR A 5 56.35 -7.66 48.84
N TYR A 6 55.32 -6.93 49.26
CA TYR A 6 53.96 -7.05 48.78
C TYR A 6 53.91 -6.54 47.36
N HIS A 7 53.81 -7.41 46.39
CA HIS A 7 53.56 -7.08 45.00
C HIS A 7 52.07 -6.75 44.86
N ARG A 8 51.74 -5.50 44.62
CA ARG A 8 50.38 -4.98 44.36
C ARG A 8 50.03 -5.35 42.92
N PRO A 9 49.04 -6.19 42.63
CA PRO A 9 48.75 -6.67 41.26
C PRO A 9 47.92 -5.72 40.40
N ASP A 10 47.68 -4.49 40.80
CA ASP A 10 46.69 -3.58 40.17
C ASP A 10 47.26 -2.31 39.56
N ASP A 11 48.52 -2.20 39.29
CA ASP A 11 49.04 -1.10 38.48
C ASP A 11 48.82 -1.43 36.99
N ILE A 12 47.63 -1.04 36.47
CA ILE A 12 47.37 -1.02 35.03
C ILE A 12 48.34 -0.06 34.40
N ASP A 13 49.39 -0.58 33.79
CA ASP A 13 50.41 0.26 33.13
C ASP A 13 49.82 0.82 31.84
N LEU A 14 49.25 2.04 31.95
CA LEU A 14 48.66 2.80 30.85
C LEU A 14 49.62 2.95 29.67
N ARG A 15 50.90 2.90 29.92
CA ARG A 15 51.94 3.02 28.91
C ARG A 15 52.08 1.74 28.09
N SER A 16 51.95 0.61 28.71
CA SER A 16 51.96 -0.71 28.02
C SER A 16 50.69 -0.89 27.17
N LEU A 17 49.54 -0.47 27.68
CA LEU A 17 48.28 -0.45 26.94
C LEU A 17 48.33 0.49 25.73
N TRP A 18 48.94 1.68 25.90
CA TRP A 18 49.11 2.64 24.80
C TRP A 18 50.03 2.11 23.69
N GLN A 19 51.12 1.47 24.08
CA GLN A 19 52.01 0.83 23.09
C GLN A 19 51.43 -0.39 22.41
N ALA A 20 50.62 -1.20 23.10
CA ALA A 20 49.87 -2.30 22.50
C ALA A 20 48.80 -1.79 21.53
N ALA A 21 48.10 -0.67 21.89
CA ALA A 21 47.14 -0.03 21.02
C ALA A 21 47.78 0.54 19.74
N LEU A 22 48.94 1.20 19.89
CA LEU A 22 49.69 1.73 18.76
C LEU A 22 50.18 0.66 17.79
N ARG A 23 50.57 -0.53 18.31
CA ARG A 23 51.00 -1.69 17.50
C ARG A 23 49.83 -2.38 16.82
N SER A 24 48.62 -2.29 17.37
CA SER A 24 47.40 -2.86 16.76
C SER A 24 46.73 -1.91 15.79
N LEU A 25 46.99 -0.59 15.84
CA LEU A 25 46.44 0.40 14.97
C LEU A 25 46.52 0.07 13.44
N PRO A 26 47.65 -0.40 12.89
CA PRO A 26 47.72 -0.76 11.48
C PRO A 26 46.84 -1.97 11.14
N LYS A 27 46.72 -2.94 12.04
CA LYS A 27 45.85 -4.13 11.86
C LYS A 27 44.39 -3.71 11.90
N LEU A 28 44.01 -2.84 12.84
CA LEU A 28 42.64 -2.28 12.93
C LEU A 28 42.31 -1.41 11.71
N ALA A 29 43.27 -0.61 11.24
CA ALA A 29 43.09 0.20 10.04
C ALA A 29 42.84 -0.67 8.79
N VAL A 30 43.62 -1.75 8.61
CA VAL A 30 43.41 -2.69 7.50
C VAL A 30 42.06 -3.40 7.61
N LEU A 31 41.65 -3.81 8.83
CA LEU A 31 40.36 -4.43 9.05
C LEU A 31 39.21 -3.44 8.76
N ALA A 32 39.34 -2.19 9.21
CA ALA A 32 38.35 -1.15 8.95
C ALA A 32 38.23 -0.85 7.47
N LEU A 33 39.36 -0.78 6.76
CA LEU A 33 39.39 -0.55 5.31
C LEU A 33 38.77 -1.74 4.54
N ALA A 34 39.03 -2.97 4.97
CA ALA A 34 38.43 -4.18 4.38
C ALA A 34 36.91 -4.20 4.60
N LEU A 35 36.43 -3.85 5.81
CA LEU A 35 35.01 -3.75 6.11
C LEU A 35 34.36 -2.60 5.30
N ALA A 36 35.01 -1.46 5.18
CA ALA A 36 34.50 -0.35 4.37
C ALA A 36 34.39 -0.72 2.88
N ALA A 37 35.41 -1.39 2.32
CA ALA A 37 35.40 -1.87 0.96
C ALA A 37 34.32 -2.94 0.73
N ALA A 38 34.16 -3.86 1.67
CA ALA A 38 33.09 -4.87 1.64
C ALA A 38 31.69 -4.21 1.67
N THR A 39 31.48 -3.25 2.58
CA THR A 39 30.22 -2.50 2.68
C THR A 39 29.94 -1.71 1.41
N TYR A 40 30.93 -1.03 0.85
CA TYR A 40 30.80 -0.32 -0.41
C TYR A 40 30.46 -1.24 -1.58
N GLY A 41 31.10 -2.40 -1.64
CA GLY A 41 30.80 -3.43 -2.64
C GLY A 41 29.37 -3.96 -2.53
N VAL A 42 28.89 -4.22 -1.31
CA VAL A 42 27.51 -4.66 -1.07
C VAL A 42 26.49 -3.56 -1.43
N LEU A 43 26.75 -2.30 -1.05
CA LEU A 43 25.87 -1.19 -1.42
C LEU A 43 25.78 -1.00 -2.94
N GLY A 44 26.89 -1.18 -3.67
CA GLY A 44 26.89 -1.10 -5.14
C GLY A 44 26.14 -2.24 -5.84
N MET A 45 25.82 -3.33 -5.13
CA MET A 45 25.01 -4.44 -5.67
C MET A 45 23.50 -4.24 -5.48
N VAL A 46 23.08 -3.29 -4.64
CA VAL A 46 21.66 -3.02 -4.39
C VAL A 46 21.11 -2.24 -5.59
N ALA A 47 20.17 -2.82 -6.31
CA ALA A 47 19.50 -2.13 -7.41
C ALA A 47 18.70 -0.93 -6.88
N PRO A 48 18.79 0.26 -7.52
CA PRO A 48 17.99 1.41 -7.17
C PRO A 48 16.50 1.07 -7.33
N ARG A 49 15.66 1.60 -6.45
CA ARG A 49 14.22 1.44 -6.53
C ARG A 49 13.56 2.80 -6.69
N TYR A 50 12.62 2.87 -7.62
CA TYR A 50 11.88 4.06 -7.94
C TYR A 50 10.44 3.89 -7.45
N ALA A 51 9.93 4.87 -6.73
CA ALA A 51 8.55 4.91 -6.29
C ALA A 51 7.78 5.93 -7.13
N SER A 52 6.64 5.53 -7.65
CA SER A 52 5.68 6.41 -8.30
C SER A 52 4.40 6.42 -7.50
N GLU A 53 3.71 7.56 -7.52
CA GLU A 53 2.50 7.79 -6.74
C GLU A 53 1.38 8.30 -7.63
N ALA A 54 0.21 7.67 -7.52
CA ALA A 54 -1.05 8.16 -8.07
C ALA A 54 -1.98 8.57 -6.92
N GLN A 55 -2.69 9.68 -7.09
CA GLN A 55 -3.61 10.20 -6.09
C GLN A 55 -5.06 10.09 -6.59
N LEU A 56 -5.92 9.55 -5.75
CA LEU A 56 -7.34 9.40 -5.97
C LEU A 56 -8.11 10.32 -5.04
N ALA A 57 -8.86 11.26 -5.59
CA ALA A 57 -9.81 12.08 -4.83
C ALA A 57 -11.12 11.30 -4.65
N ILE A 58 -11.60 11.18 -3.42
CA ILE A 58 -12.88 10.55 -3.12
C ILE A 58 -13.87 11.64 -2.79
N GLU A 59 -14.87 11.80 -3.66
CA GLU A 59 -16.02 12.63 -3.35
C GLU A 59 -16.98 11.83 -2.47
N SER A 60 -17.09 12.23 -1.20
CA SER A 60 -18.19 11.74 -0.36
C SER A 60 -19.48 12.26 -0.97
N LYS A 61 -20.32 11.39 -1.51
CA LYS A 61 -21.74 11.74 -1.71
C LYS A 61 -22.31 12.03 -0.32
N SER A 62 -22.22 13.28 0.13
CA SER A 62 -23.04 13.73 1.26
C SER A 62 -24.48 13.59 0.77
N THR A 63 -25.18 12.58 1.25
CA THR A 63 -26.63 12.50 1.16
C THR A 63 -27.17 13.66 2.01
N THR A 64 -27.12 14.85 1.43
CA THR A 64 -27.87 15.97 1.97
C THR A 64 -29.33 15.58 1.84
N ASN A 65 -29.88 15.03 2.91
CA ASN A 65 -31.31 14.76 2.96
C ASN A 65 -32.01 16.13 2.85
N PRO A 66 -32.69 16.46 1.74
CA PRO A 66 -33.32 17.75 1.56
C PRO A 66 -34.46 17.99 2.56
N PHE A 67 -34.82 16.97 3.34
CA PHE A 67 -35.84 17.01 4.40
C PHE A 67 -35.21 16.97 5.82
N ALA A 68 -33.88 17.07 5.95
CA ALA A 68 -33.24 17.17 7.25
C ALA A 68 -33.52 18.55 7.85
N ASP A 69 -34.15 18.57 9.02
CA ASP A 69 -34.50 19.77 9.78
C ASP A 69 -33.21 20.54 10.16
N PRO A 70 -33.02 21.79 9.68
CA PRO A 70 -31.81 22.56 9.97
C PRO A 70 -31.62 22.92 11.44
N SER A 71 -32.65 22.72 12.28
CA SER A 71 -32.58 23.00 13.71
C SER A 71 -31.93 21.92 14.57
N ARG A 72 -31.54 20.77 14.03
CA ARG A 72 -30.83 19.68 14.71
C ARG A 72 -29.30 19.66 14.49
N GLY A 73 -28.72 20.78 14.18
CA GLY A 73 -27.32 20.98 13.71
C GLY A 73 -26.21 20.82 14.74
N GLY A 74 -26.38 20.14 15.87
CA GLY A 74 -25.31 20.02 16.88
C GLY A 74 -24.57 18.66 16.92
N ALA A 75 -25.11 17.59 16.35
CA ALA A 75 -24.52 16.26 16.39
C ALA A 75 -24.01 15.75 15.03
N SER A 76 -24.25 16.53 13.96
CA SER A 76 -24.02 16.13 12.58
C SER A 76 -22.54 16.11 12.15
N ASP A 77 -21.72 17.03 12.67
CA ASP A 77 -20.32 17.17 12.22
C ASP A 77 -19.44 15.98 12.63
N ASN A 78 -19.62 15.47 13.85
CA ASN A 78 -18.83 14.32 14.30
C ASN A 78 -19.25 12.99 13.63
N VAL A 79 -20.52 12.87 13.24
CA VAL A 79 -21.02 11.70 12.52
C VAL A 79 -20.54 11.74 11.07
N GLY A 80 -20.58 12.90 10.42
CA GLY A 80 -20.06 13.08 9.06
C GLY A 80 -18.57 12.74 8.95
N VAL A 81 -17.74 13.24 9.84
CA VAL A 81 -16.29 12.97 9.85
C VAL A 81 -15.98 11.48 10.12
N ARG A 82 -16.80 10.80 10.94
CA ARG A 82 -16.63 9.35 11.16
C ARG A 82 -17.04 8.54 9.93
N MET A 83 -18.15 8.87 9.29
CA MET A 83 -18.59 8.23 8.06
C MET A 83 -17.58 8.42 6.92
N ASP A 84 -17.01 9.62 6.79
CA ASP A 84 -15.97 9.89 5.79
C ASP A 84 -14.72 9.01 6.02
N LYS A 85 -14.28 8.84 7.27
CA LYS A 85 -13.13 7.97 7.59
C LYS A 85 -13.40 6.49 7.30
N GLU A 86 -14.61 6.03 7.59
CA GLU A 86 -15.00 4.64 7.34
C GLU A 86 -15.14 4.36 5.84
N ALA A 87 -15.71 5.29 5.09
CA ALA A 87 -15.76 5.25 3.64
C ALA A 87 -14.34 5.20 3.03
N ILE A 88 -13.44 6.07 3.47
CA ILE A 88 -12.05 6.07 3.02
C ILE A 88 -11.36 4.72 3.30
N ASN A 89 -11.55 4.15 4.50
CA ASN A 89 -10.99 2.84 4.84
C ASN A 89 -11.54 1.72 3.93
N THR A 90 -12.80 1.80 3.55
CA THR A 90 -13.41 0.85 2.60
C THR A 90 -12.74 0.96 1.23
N HIS A 91 -12.50 2.17 0.74
CA HIS A 91 -11.79 2.39 -0.52
C HIS A 91 -10.33 1.91 -0.46
N VAL A 92 -9.62 2.13 0.65
CA VAL A 92 -8.26 1.60 0.86
C VAL A 92 -8.25 0.08 0.80
N ARG A 93 -9.20 -0.58 1.48
CA ARG A 93 -9.32 -2.06 1.42
C ARG A 93 -9.63 -2.56 0.02
N ALA A 94 -10.49 -1.87 -0.72
CA ALA A 94 -10.81 -2.23 -2.09
C ALA A 94 -9.60 -2.08 -3.03
N LEU A 95 -8.77 -1.05 -2.84
CA LEU A 95 -7.51 -0.88 -3.56
C LEU A 95 -6.47 -1.95 -3.24
N MET A 96 -6.53 -2.54 -2.04
CA MET A 96 -5.68 -3.64 -1.61
C MET A 96 -6.34 -5.01 -1.83
N SER A 97 -7.45 -5.10 -2.57
CA SER A 97 -8.15 -6.36 -2.82
C SER A 97 -7.36 -7.28 -3.74
N MET A 98 -7.53 -8.57 -3.53
CA MET A 98 -6.90 -9.61 -4.35
C MET A 98 -7.38 -9.53 -5.80
N ASP A 99 -8.68 -9.29 -6.01
CA ASP A 99 -9.30 -9.22 -7.34
C ASP A 99 -8.68 -8.11 -8.19
N LEU A 100 -8.48 -6.92 -7.59
CA LEU A 100 -7.82 -5.81 -8.27
C LEU A 100 -6.36 -6.13 -8.59
N ALA A 101 -5.65 -6.73 -7.63
CA ALA A 101 -4.25 -7.12 -7.80
C ALA A 101 -4.10 -8.16 -8.92
N GLU A 102 -4.94 -9.20 -8.95
CA GLU A 102 -4.93 -10.21 -10.01
C GLU A 102 -5.19 -9.61 -11.40
N LYS A 103 -6.17 -8.70 -11.49
CA LYS A 103 -6.48 -8.00 -12.72
C LYS A 103 -5.27 -7.22 -13.23
N ILE A 104 -4.62 -6.42 -12.37
CA ILE A 104 -3.43 -5.64 -12.71
C ILE A 104 -2.25 -6.53 -13.09
N VAL A 105 -1.94 -7.57 -12.30
CA VAL A 105 -0.85 -8.51 -12.56
C VAL A 105 -1.02 -9.19 -13.92
N ARG A 106 -2.27 -9.56 -14.26
CA ARG A 106 -2.60 -10.21 -15.54
C ARG A 106 -2.54 -9.24 -16.71
N GLU A 107 -3.16 -8.06 -16.60
CA GLU A 107 -3.21 -7.07 -17.67
C GLU A 107 -1.81 -6.54 -18.03
N MET A 108 -1.00 -6.27 -17.03
CA MET A 108 0.36 -5.76 -17.21
C MET A 108 1.40 -6.87 -17.37
N LYS A 109 0.98 -8.14 -17.34
CA LYS A 109 1.85 -9.33 -17.47
C LYS A 109 3.05 -9.29 -16.50
N LEU A 110 2.80 -8.86 -15.26
CA LEU A 110 3.86 -8.72 -14.27
C LEU A 110 4.53 -10.05 -13.93
N ALA A 111 3.81 -11.18 -14.06
CA ALA A 111 4.36 -12.52 -13.85
C ALA A 111 5.46 -12.89 -14.85
N ASP A 112 5.54 -12.22 -16.01
CA ASP A 112 6.58 -12.44 -17.02
C ASP A 112 7.84 -11.65 -16.72
N LEU A 113 7.77 -10.64 -15.85
CA LEU A 113 8.90 -9.79 -15.51
C LEU A 113 9.76 -10.45 -14.41
N PRO A 114 11.09 -10.48 -14.60
CA PRO A 114 12.02 -11.10 -13.66
C PRO A 114 11.99 -10.44 -12.27
N GLU A 115 11.58 -9.19 -12.19
CA GLU A 115 11.43 -8.45 -10.94
C GLU A 115 10.32 -9.01 -10.05
N PHE A 116 9.23 -9.51 -10.65
CA PHE A 116 8.06 -10.02 -9.94
C PHE A 116 8.06 -11.55 -9.83
N ASN A 117 8.80 -12.22 -10.69
CA ASN A 117 8.91 -13.68 -10.70
C ASN A 117 10.35 -14.12 -10.47
N SER A 118 10.66 -14.46 -9.22
CA SER A 118 12.00 -14.90 -8.82
C SER A 118 12.45 -16.21 -9.49
N ALA A 119 11.56 -16.95 -10.13
CA ALA A 119 11.89 -18.15 -10.89
C ALA A 119 12.44 -17.82 -12.29
N ARG A 120 12.03 -16.68 -12.88
CA ARG A 120 12.46 -16.22 -14.20
C ARG A 120 13.59 -15.19 -14.14
N GLY A 121 13.78 -14.54 -12.98
CA GLY A 121 14.86 -13.58 -12.77
C GLY A 121 16.19 -14.27 -12.60
N SER A 122 17.27 -13.70 -13.19
CA SER A 122 18.62 -14.00 -12.71
C SER A 122 18.61 -13.70 -11.20
N PRO A 123 19.03 -14.64 -10.36
CA PRO A 123 19.07 -14.36 -8.94
C PRO A 123 19.94 -13.12 -8.74
N ASP A 124 19.39 -12.09 -8.10
CA ASP A 124 20.17 -10.98 -7.58
C ASP A 124 21.43 -11.58 -6.96
N ARG A 125 22.60 -11.03 -7.27
CA ARG A 125 23.87 -11.59 -6.78
C ARG A 125 23.85 -11.88 -5.30
N LEU A 126 23.09 -11.06 -4.54
CA LEU A 126 22.85 -11.25 -3.12
C LEU A 126 21.93 -12.44 -2.82
N SER A 127 20.84 -12.63 -3.60
CA SER A 127 19.92 -13.75 -3.44
C SER A 127 20.56 -15.09 -3.86
N ALA A 128 21.48 -15.06 -4.84
CA ALA A 128 22.29 -16.23 -5.18
C ALA A 128 23.20 -16.64 -4.03
N LEU A 129 23.80 -15.67 -3.35
CA LEU A 129 24.66 -15.90 -2.17
C LEU A 129 23.83 -16.42 -0.98
N LEU A 130 22.63 -15.88 -0.75
CA LEU A 130 21.71 -16.34 0.29
C LEU A 130 21.18 -17.75 0.02
N ARG A 131 20.94 -18.12 -1.23
CA ARG A 131 20.59 -19.50 -1.63
C ARG A 131 21.70 -20.50 -1.35
N LEU A 132 22.97 -20.10 -1.47
CA LEU A 132 24.12 -20.95 -1.14
C LEU A 132 24.15 -21.32 0.34
N ILE A 133 23.57 -20.43 1.21
CA ILE A 133 23.45 -20.65 2.66
C ILE A 133 22.09 -21.26 3.05
N GLY A 134 21.24 -21.63 2.04
CA GLY A 134 19.93 -22.27 2.28
C GLY A 134 18.81 -21.32 2.68
N ILE A 135 19.00 -19.99 2.54
CA ILE A 135 18.00 -18.98 2.87
C ILE A 135 17.31 -18.51 1.59
N GLY A 136 15.99 -18.65 1.51
CA GLY A 136 15.16 -18.03 0.44
C GLY A 136 14.98 -18.88 -0.83
N ALA A 137 14.97 -20.21 -0.72
CA ALA A 137 14.52 -21.08 -1.79
C ALA A 137 13.02 -20.87 -2.04
N PRO A 138 12.56 -20.63 -3.30
CA PRO A 138 11.15 -20.55 -3.59
C PRO A 138 10.47 -21.88 -3.28
N SER A 139 9.30 -21.82 -2.66
CA SER A 139 8.49 -23.02 -2.41
C SER A 139 8.11 -23.66 -3.74
N PRO A 140 8.33 -24.96 -3.94
CA PRO A 140 8.09 -25.63 -5.23
C PRO A 140 6.61 -25.70 -5.63
N SER A 141 5.69 -25.28 -4.78
CA SER A 141 4.23 -25.29 -5.00
C SER A 141 3.60 -23.97 -5.44
N GLU A 142 4.38 -22.86 -5.48
CA GLU A 142 3.84 -21.55 -5.88
C GLU A 142 3.83 -21.39 -7.40
N THR A 143 2.69 -20.98 -7.95
CA THR A 143 2.58 -20.63 -9.37
C THR A 143 3.33 -19.33 -9.68
N ASP A 144 3.65 -19.09 -10.95
CA ASP A 144 4.26 -17.82 -11.40
C ASP A 144 3.37 -16.63 -11.04
N GLN A 145 2.06 -16.82 -11.08
CA GLN A 145 1.07 -15.81 -10.73
C GLN A 145 1.07 -15.50 -9.22
N ASP A 146 1.13 -16.52 -8.36
CA ASP A 146 1.17 -16.33 -6.91
C ASP A 146 2.44 -15.59 -6.47
N ARG A 147 3.57 -15.90 -7.09
CA ARG A 147 4.82 -15.17 -6.86
C ARG A 147 4.72 -13.71 -7.28
N ALA A 148 4.13 -13.46 -8.46
CA ALA A 148 3.93 -12.11 -8.95
C ALA A 148 2.98 -11.31 -8.03
N LEU A 149 1.90 -11.92 -7.54
CA LEU A 149 0.98 -11.30 -6.59
C LEU A 149 1.66 -10.98 -5.26
N THR A 150 2.43 -11.90 -4.72
CA THR A 150 3.20 -11.67 -3.50
C THR A 150 4.20 -10.53 -3.69
N ALA A 151 4.88 -10.49 -4.83
CA ALA A 151 5.81 -9.42 -5.16
C ALA A 151 5.12 -8.08 -5.38
N TYR A 152 3.92 -8.07 -5.96
CA TYR A 152 3.07 -6.90 -6.17
C TYR A 152 2.67 -6.28 -4.83
N PHE A 153 2.11 -7.06 -3.89
CA PHE A 153 1.71 -6.55 -2.58
C PHE A 153 2.88 -6.05 -1.73
N LYS A 154 4.07 -6.61 -1.88
CA LYS A 154 5.28 -6.10 -1.20
C LYS A 154 5.73 -4.73 -1.71
N ARG A 155 5.28 -4.32 -2.91
CA ARG A 155 5.67 -3.07 -3.58
C ARG A 155 4.55 -2.03 -3.62
N LEU A 156 3.33 -2.46 -3.32
CA LEU A 156 2.16 -1.60 -3.23
C LEU A 156 2.05 -1.02 -1.83
N GLU A 157 1.93 0.29 -1.75
CA GLU A 157 1.62 1.02 -0.53
C GLU A 157 0.41 1.92 -0.80
N VAL A 158 -0.67 1.69 -0.06
CA VAL A 158 -1.88 2.52 -0.12
C VAL A 158 -2.00 3.26 1.19
N TYR A 159 -2.07 4.56 1.15
CA TYR A 159 -2.11 5.41 2.34
C TYR A 159 -3.05 6.59 2.15
N THR A 160 -3.50 7.14 3.27
CA THR A 160 -4.34 8.34 3.30
C THR A 160 -3.57 9.42 4.05
N PRO A 161 -3.25 10.57 3.41
CA PRO A 161 -2.68 11.70 4.12
C PRO A 161 -3.62 12.18 5.24
N LYS A 162 -3.05 12.65 6.33
CA LYS A 162 -3.83 13.14 7.48
C LYS A 162 -4.76 14.29 7.02
N GLU A 163 -6.03 14.23 7.44
CA GLU A 163 -7.06 15.24 7.19
C GLU A 163 -7.34 15.50 5.70
N SER A 164 -7.11 14.52 4.86
CA SER A 164 -7.26 14.62 3.41
C SER A 164 -8.30 13.60 2.91
N ARG A 165 -9.06 13.97 1.90
CA ARG A 165 -9.97 13.09 1.15
C ARG A 165 -9.28 12.42 -0.03
N PHE A 166 -7.96 12.43 -0.04
CA PHE A 166 -7.16 11.77 -1.07
C PHE A 166 -6.65 10.43 -0.56
N ILE A 167 -6.61 9.45 -1.44
CA ILE A 167 -5.89 8.20 -1.21
C ILE A 167 -4.69 8.21 -2.12
N GLY A 168 -3.50 8.05 -1.53
CA GLY A 168 -2.25 7.88 -2.25
C GLY A 168 -2.01 6.39 -2.53
N VAL A 169 -1.75 6.06 -3.78
CA VAL A 169 -1.34 4.73 -4.24
C VAL A 169 0.09 4.83 -4.70
N ARG A 170 1.01 4.28 -3.92
CA ARG A 170 2.44 4.27 -4.23
C ARG A 170 2.86 2.89 -4.68
N PHE A 171 3.57 2.83 -5.78
CA PHE A 171 4.12 1.58 -6.30
C PHE A 171 5.62 1.72 -6.52
N THR A 172 6.39 0.69 -6.11
CA THR A 172 7.85 0.70 -6.17
C THR A 172 8.34 -0.36 -7.14
N SER A 173 9.24 0.02 -8.08
CA SER A 173 9.86 -0.88 -9.05
C SER A 173 11.32 -0.51 -9.29
N ILE A 174 12.09 -1.40 -9.89
CA ILE A 174 13.45 -1.13 -10.38
C ILE A 174 13.39 -0.22 -11.60
N ASP A 175 12.31 -0.33 -12.39
CA ASP A 175 12.05 0.51 -13.57
C ASP A 175 11.10 1.66 -13.20
N PRO A 176 11.53 2.93 -13.36
CA PRO A 176 10.69 4.09 -13.06
C PRO A 176 9.46 4.19 -13.96
N VAL A 177 9.57 3.75 -15.23
CA VAL A 177 8.45 3.77 -16.17
C VAL A 177 7.41 2.75 -15.76
N LEU A 178 7.84 1.56 -15.37
CA LEU A 178 6.95 0.51 -14.87
C LEU A 178 6.28 0.93 -13.56
N ALA A 179 7.01 1.54 -12.62
CA ALA A 179 6.44 2.05 -11.37
C ALA A 179 5.29 3.03 -11.64
N ALA A 180 5.49 3.98 -12.56
CA ALA A 180 4.47 4.95 -12.95
C ALA A 180 3.27 4.29 -13.65
N ALA A 181 3.54 3.38 -14.59
CA ALA A 181 2.51 2.68 -15.34
C ALA A 181 1.61 1.84 -14.42
N VAL A 182 2.19 1.11 -13.46
CA VAL A 182 1.43 0.30 -12.50
C VAL A 182 0.61 1.18 -11.56
N ALA A 183 1.19 2.23 -10.96
CA ALA A 183 0.48 3.14 -10.07
C ALA A 183 -0.73 3.80 -10.78
N ASN A 184 -0.54 4.27 -12.01
CA ASN A 184 -1.62 4.86 -12.80
C ASN A 184 -2.67 3.82 -13.18
N ARG A 185 -2.27 2.59 -13.58
CA ARG A 185 -3.23 1.54 -13.94
C ARG A 185 -4.08 1.10 -12.75
N ILE A 186 -3.52 1.03 -11.55
CA ILE A 186 -4.27 0.76 -10.32
C ILE A 186 -5.36 1.83 -10.13
N ALA A 187 -4.98 3.11 -10.20
CA ALA A 187 -5.90 4.22 -10.02
C ALA A 187 -7.01 4.23 -11.09
N GLU A 188 -6.67 3.98 -12.34
CA GLU A 188 -7.60 3.94 -13.47
C GLU A 188 -8.57 2.76 -13.36
N THR A 189 -8.07 1.55 -13.13
CA THR A 189 -8.91 0.35 -12.98
C THR A 189 -9.87 0.49 -11.79
N TYR A 190 -9.39 1.10 -10.70
CA TYR A 190 -10.23 1.36 -9.55
C TYR A 190 -11.34 2.37 -9.86
N ARG A 191 -11.03 3.45 -10.56
CA ARG A 191 -12.02 4.43 -11.02
C ARG A 191 -13.05 3.81 -11.97
N GLU A 192 -12.61 2.97 -12.89
CA GLU A 192 -13.50 2.20 -13.78
C GLU A 192 -14.48 1.32 -12.98
N ASN A 193 -13.98 0.60 -11.97
CA ASN A 193 -14.80 -0.24 -11.11
C ASN A 193 -15.85 0.57 -10.34
N LEU A 194 -15.48 1.74 -9.80
CA LEU A 194 -16.40 2.63 -9.11
C LEU A 194 -17.49 3.16 -10.07
N ALA A 195 -17.11 3.54 -11.29
CA ALA A 195 -18.06 4.00 -12.28
C ALA A 195 -19.07 2.90 -12.66
N HIS A 196 -18.60 1.68 -12.85
CA HIS A 196 -19.47 0.52 -13.10
C HIS A 196 -20.44 0.25 -11.95
N GLN A 197 -19.97 0.29 -10.70
CA GLN A 197 -20.85 0.12 -9.54
C GLN A 197 -21.93 1.19 -9.48
N SER A 198 -21.59 2.46 -9.72
CA SER A 198 -22.55 3.56 -9.72
C SER A 198 -23.63 3.41 -10.82
N ILE A 199 -23.27 2.90 -11.99
CA ILE A 199 -24.23 2.62 -13.07
C ILE A 199 -25.21 1.52 -12.66
N VAL A 200 -24.69 0.42 -12.11
CA VAL A 200 -25.52 -0.72 -11.66
C VAL A 200 -26.48 -0.28 -10.56
N GLU A 201 -25.98 0.43 -9.54
CA GLU A 201 -26.82 0.96 -8.46
C GLU A 201 -27.93 1.89 -8.99
N THR A 202 -27.60 2.79 -9.94
CA THR A 202 -28.57 3.71 -10.53
C THR A 202 -29.65 2.94 -11.30
N ASP A 203 -29.27 1.94 -12.07
CA ASP A 203 -30.20 1.12 -12.85
C ASP A 203 -31.14 0.29 -11.95
N GLU A 204 -30.61 -0.27 -10.84
CA GLU A 204 -31.43 -0.98 -9.84
C GLU A 204 -32.43 -0.04 -9.15
N VAL A 205 -31.99 1.15 -8.75
CA VAL A 205 -32.86 2.16 -8.14
C VAL A 205 -33.95 2.62 -9.12
N GLN A 206 -33.59 2.85 -10.38
CA GLN A 206 -34.55 3.22 -11.42
C GLN A 206 -35.61 2.12 -11.62
N LYS A 207 -35.21 0.85 -11.75
CA LYS A 207 -36.12 -0.28 -11.87
C LYS A 207 -37.02 -0.46 -10.64
N ALA A 208 -36.52 -0.15 -9.44
CA ALA A 208 -37.32 -0.20 -8.22
C ALA A 208 -38.33 0.94 -8.10
N LEU A 209 -38.01 2.11 -8.65
CA LEU A 209 -38.87 3.28 -8.62
C LEU A 209 -39.96 3.28 -9.71
N GLU A 210 -39.74 2.64 -10.84
CA GLU A 210 -40.67 2.63 -11.98
C GLU A 210 -42.08 2.15 -11.59
N PRO A 211 -42.27 1.01 -10.87
CA PRO A 211 -43.59 0.57 -10.44
C PRO A 211 -44.21 1.55 -9.43
N LYS A 212 -43.41 2.20 -8.59
CA LYS A 212 -43.89 3.18 -7.60
C LYS A 212 -44.40 4.45 -8.28
N ILE A 213 -43.69 4.91 -9.31
CA ILE A 213 -44.10 6.09 -10.12
C ILE A 213 -45.42 5.77 -10.86
N THR A 214 -45.54 4.57 -11.43
CA THR A 214 -46.76 4.14 -12.11
C THR A 214 -47.95 4.07 -11.14
N GLN A 215 -47.73 3.48 -9.95
CA GLN A 215 -48.78 3.44 -8.91
C GLN A 215 -49.24 4.84 -8.50
N LEU A 216 -48.30 5.75 -8.22
CA LEU A 216 -48.63 7.11 -7.82
C LEU A 216 -49.32 7.88 -8.94
N ALA A 217 -48.98 7.66 -10.18
CA ALA A 217 -49.66 8.25 -11.32
C ALA A 217 -51.13 7.78 -11.46
N GLU A 218 -51.37 6.47 -11.23
CA GLU A 218 -52.73 5.89 -11.18
C GLU A 218 -53.56 6.45 -10.02
N GLU A 219 -52.94 6.53 -8.82
CA GLU A 219 -53.59 7.10 -7.65
C GLU A 219 -53.95 8.59 -7.86
N ALA A 220 -53.05 9.37 -8.48
CA ALA A 220 -53.29 10.76 -8.80
C ALA A 220 -54.43 10.91 -9.81
N ALA A 221 -54.44 10.13 -10.89
CA ALA A 221 -55.51 10.12 -11.87
C ALA A 221 -56.88 9.73 -11.26
N ALA A 222 -56.89 8.74 -10.37
CA ALA A 222 -58.10 8.33 -9.65
C ALA A 222 -58.62 9.43 -8.70
N ALA A 223 -57.71 10.12 -8.03
CA ALA A 223 -58.07 11.28 -7.17
C ALA A 223 -58.62 12.45 -7.97
N GLU A 224 -58.02 12.78 -9.13
CA GLU A 224 -58.53 13.83 -10.05
C GLU A 224 -59.92 13.48 -10.56
N ALA A 225 -60.16 12.24 -11.00
CA ALA A 225 -61.46 11.78 -11.46
C ALA A 225 -62.52 11.85 -10.34
N ALA A 226 -62.14 11.54 -9.08
CA ALA A 226 -63.03 11.68 -7.93
C ALA A 226 -63.40 13.14 -7.64
N VAL A 227 -62.47 14.06 -7.76
CA VAL A 227 -62.70 15.50 -7.59
C VAL A 227 -63.66 16.04 -8.69
N GLU A 228 -63.46 15.60 -9.92
CA GLU A 228 -64.30 16.01 -11.06
C GLU A 228 -65.74 15.51 -10.90
N LYS A 229 -65.92 14.28 -10.41
CA LYS A 229 -67.24 13.71 -10.11
C LYS A 229 -67.94 14.42 -8.91
N PHE A 230 -67.21 15.03 -8.03
CA PHE A 230 -67.77 15.79 -6.90
C PHE A 230 -68.15 17.25 -7.30
N ARG A 231 -67.55 17.77 -8.36
CA ARG A 231 -67.80 19.12 -8.90
C ARG A 231 -68.95 19.23 -9.89
N GLY A 232 -69.41 18.15 -10.50
CA GLY A 232 -70.56 18.09 -11.40
C GLY A 232 -71.82 17.58 -10.69
#